data_30519c3ad606167eab46a46ea8befda0
#
_entry.id   30519c3ad606167eab46a46ea8befda0
#
_cell.length_a   1.000
_cell.length_b   1.000
_cell.length_c   1.000
_cell.angle_alpha   90.00
_cell.angle_beta   90.00
_cell.angle_gamma   90.00
#
_symmetry.space_group_name_H-M   'P 1'
#
loop_
_entity.id
_entity.type
_entity.pdbx_description
1 polymer ?
#
loop_
_entity_poly.entity_id
_entity_poly.type
_entity_poly.pdbx_seq_one_letter_code
_entity_poly.pdbx_strand_id
1 'polypeptide(L)'
;MVPLSTKGVLGHFYEPADALAAAAKVRDAGWTHFDFLTPFPIHGMEDAMGQKRSWIPYVTAILAICGIAFAQGLQNYVMVYDWPMNFGGKPFASWPAFVPITFEAMVFWAALGSAFVAIIAGKKDTIPQPPTMLVNTGATVDKFVLWISATDPKWNAAEAETFVRSLGADGVTVVDVTEGRAHEGGTHA
;
A
#
# COMPACT_ATOMS: atom_id res chain seq x y z
N MET A 1 12.76 -4.42 -10.04
CA MET A 1 12.58 -3.17 -10.80
C MET A 1 11.18 -3.25 -11.35
N VAL A 2 10.24 -2.45 -10.82
CA VAL A 2 8.86 -2.41 -11.30
C VAL A 2 8.92 -1.82 -12.70
N PRO A 3 8.36 -2.46 -13.74
CA PRO A 3 8.29 -1.83 -15.05
C PRO A 3 7.46 -0.56 -14.88
N LEU A 4 8.05 0.59 -15.11
CA LEU A 4 7.32 1.85 -15.25
C LEU A 4 6.32 1.60 -16.39
N SER A 5 5.03 1.54 -16.06
CA SER A 5 4.02 1.53 -17.12
C SER A 5 4.11 2.87 -17.80
N THR A 6 4.53 2.80 -19.01
CA THR A 6 4.74 3.96 -19.84
C THR A 6 3.46 4.43 -20.53
N LYS A 7 2.37 3.67 -20.37
CA LYS A 7 1.08 3.93 -21.04
C LYS A 7 -0.07 3.92 -20.05
N GLY A 8 -0.99 4.87 -20.22
CA GLY A 8 -2.20 4.98 -19.42
C GLY A 8 -2.95 6.27 -19.68
N VAL A 9 -4.03 6.48 -18.93
CA VAL A 9 -4.83 7.70 -18.97
C VAL A 9 -4.85 8.34 -17.60
N LEU A 10 -4.61 9.65 -17.56
CA LEU A 10 -4.75 10.51 -16.38
C LEU A 10 -6.03 11.31 -16.48
N GLY A 11 -6.82 11.32 -15.40
CA GLY A 11 -7.96 12.22 -15.22
C GLY A 11 -7.70 13.17 -14.07
N HIS A 12 -7.89 14.46 -14.26
CA HIS A 12 -7.64 15.47 -13.24
C HIS A 12 -8.94 15.96 -12.63
N PHE A 13 -8.97 16.09 -11.30
CA PHE A 13 -10.08 16.64 -10.53
C PHE A 13 -9.54 17.70 -9.57
N TYR A 14 -10.31 18.73 -9.30
CA TYR A 14 -9.95 19.78 -8.33
C TYR A 14 -10.65 19.59 -6.99
N GLU A 15 -11.81 18.93 -6.98
CA GLU A 15 -12.59 18.71 -5.77
C GLU A 15 -12.42 17.27 -5.24
N PRO A 16 -12.16 17.10 -3.92
CA PRO A 16 -12.03 15.79 -3.31
C PRO A 16 -13.29 14.93 -3.44
N ALA A 17 -14.46 15.57 -3.43
CA ALA A 17 -15.75 14.88 -3.55
C ALA A 17 -15.95 14.25 -4.92
N ASP A 18 -15.52 14.94 -5.99
CA ASP A 18 -15.61 14.44 -7.35
C ASP A 18 -14.63 13.28 -7.57
N ALA A 19 -13.41 13.39 -7.04
CA ALA A 19 -12.43 12.31 -7.07
C ALA A 19 -12.95 11.05 -6.35
N LEU A 20 -13.60 11.22 -5.19
CA LEU A 20 -14.20 10.12 -4.43
C LEU A 20 -15.35 9.45 -5.21
N ALA A 21 -16.23 10.25 -5.81
CA ALA A 21 -17.32 9.74 -6.64
C ALA A 21 -16.80 9.04 -7.90
N ALA A 22 -15.74 9.57 -8.52
CA ALA A 22 -15.09 8.96 -9.66
C ALA A 22 -14.47 7.60 -9.29
N ALA A 23 -13.82 7.48 -8.13
CA ALA A 23 -13.23 6.23 -7.64
C ALA A 23 -14.27 5.09 -7.56
N ALA A 24 -15.44 5.37 -7.00
CA ALA A 24 -16.53 4.40 -6.93
C ALA A 24 -17.01 3.97 -8.33
N LYS A 25 -17.17 4.92 -9.26
CA LYS A 25 -17.58 4.63 -10.63
C LYS A 25 -16.56 3.80 -11.42
N VAL A 26 -15.25 4.08 -11.22
CA VAL A 26 -14.15 3.31 -11.82
C VAL A 26 -14.19 1.86 -11.36
N ARG A 27 -14.30 1.66 -10.03
CA ARG A 27 -14.46 0.32 -9.44
C ARG A 27 -15.68 -0.41 -10.00
N ASP A 28 -16.84 0.25 -10.00
CA ASP A 28 -18.11 -0.34 -10.41
C ASP A 28 -18.13 -0.67 -11.92
N ALA A 29 -17.38 0.10 -12.71
CA ALA A 29 -17.11 -0.21 -14.10
C ALA A 29 -16.17 -1.42 -14.27
N GLY A 30 -15.57 -1.93 -13.21
CA GLY A 30 -14.74 -3.12 -13.19
C GLY A 30 -13.31 -2.92 -13.71
N TRP A 31 -12.78 -1.70 -13.61
CA TRP A 31 -11.36 -1.45 -13.76
C TRP A 31 -10.62 -2.00 -12.55
N THR A 32 -9.45 -2.60 -12.77
CA THR A 32 -8.65 -3.27 -11.73
C THR A 32 -7.27 -2.64 -11.53
N HIS A 33 -6.66 -2.12 -12.59
CA HIS A 33 -5.34 -1.51 -12.53
C HIS A 33 -5.45 0.03 -12.61
N PHE A 34 -6.06 0.62 -11.59
CA PHE A 34 -6.16 2.07 -11.44
C PHE A 34 -5.71 2.50 -10.04
N ASP A 35 -5.34 3.76 -9.92
CA ASP A 35 -4.91 4.37 -8.66
C ASP A 35 -5.28 5.85 -8.61
N PHE A 36 -5.34 6.42 -7.43
CA PHE A 36 -5.54 7.85 -7.21
C PHE A 36 -4.32 8.47 -6.53
N LEU A 37 -3.75 9.47 -7.19
CA LEU A 37 -2.68 10.31 -6.65
C LEU A 37 -3.32 11.56 -6.06
N THR A 38 -3.16 11.75 -4.75
CA THR A 38 -3.80 12.84 -4.02
C THR A 38 -2.79 13.60 -3.18
N PRO A 39 -2.89 14.95 -3.04
CA PRO A 39 -1.98 15.74 -2.24
C PRO A 39 -2.15 15.50 -0.73
N PHE A 40 -3.31 15.02 -0.33
CA PHE A 40 -3.62 14.62 1.05
C PHE A 40 -4.60 13.43 1.07
N PRO A 41 -4.63 12.64 2.14
CA PRO A 41 -5.52 11.49 2.24
C PRO A 41 -6.99 11.91 2.28
N ILE A 42 -7.82 11.33 1.40
CA ILE A 42 -9.26 11.53 1.37
C ILE A 42 -9.94 10.42 2.17
N HIS A 43 -10.77 10.80 3.14
CA HIS A 43 -11.51 9.83 3.95
C HIS A 43 -12.49 9.04 3.08
N GLY A 44 -12.44 7.71 3.17
CA GLY A 44 -13.31 6.82 2.38
C GLY A 44 -12.80 6.49 0.97
N MET A 45 -11.65 7.00 0.54
CA MET A 45 -11.09 6.69 -0.78
C MET A 45 -10.78 5.19 -0.95
N GLU A 46 -10.23 4.55 0.09
CA GLU A 46 -9.94 3.11 0.10
C GLU A 46 -11.20 2.27 -0.13
N ASP A 47 -12.31 2.63 0.55
CA ASP A 47 -13.60 1.96 0.39
C ASP A 47 -14.20 2.23 -1.00
N ALA A 48 -14.10 3.47 -1.50
CA ALA A 48 -14.57 3.83 -2.83
C ALA A 48 -13.83 3.08 -3.93
N MET A 49 -12.51 2.91 -3.78
CA MET A 49 -11.67 2.11 -4.68
C MET A 49 -11.91 0.59 -4.52
N GLY A 50 -12.62 0.16 -3.47
CA GLY A 50 -12.83 -1.25 -3.16
C GLY A 50 -11.60 -1.97 -2.64
N GLN A 51 -10.65 -1.24 -2.05
CA GLN A 51 -9.45 -1.82 -1.48
C GLN A 51 -9.78 -2.65 -0.23
N LYS A 52 -9.21 -3.85 -0.16
CA LYS A 52 -9.38 -4.74 0.99
C LYS A 52 -8.38 -4.39 2.09
N ARG A 53 -8.80 -4.60 3.34
CA ARG A 53 -7.94 -4.43 4.49
C ARG A 53 -6.68 -5.30 4.37
N SER A 54 -5.52 -4.73 4.66
CA SER A 54 -4.25 -5.45 4.62
C SER A 54 -4.24 -6.63 5.61
N TRP A 55 -3.66 -7.75 5.19
CA TRP A 55 -3.45 -8.93 6.03
C TRP A 55 -2.15 -8.87 6.87
N ILE A 56 -1.29 -7.87 6.61
CA ILE A 56 0.00 -7.68 7.29
C ILE A 56 -0.15 -7.61 8.82
N PRO A 57 -1.13 -6.88 9.40
CA PRO A 57 -1.31 -6.82 10.85
C PRO A 57 -1.56 -8.19 11.50
N TYR A 58 -2.23 -9.10 10.81
CA TYR A 58 -2.47 -10.45 11.34
C TYR A 58 -1.17 -11.25 11.42
N VAL A 59 -0.30 -11.14 10.41
CA VAL A 59 1.02 -11.79 10.43
C VAL A 59 1.89 -11.19 11.51
N THR A 60 1.86 -9.87 11.68
CA THR A 60 2.56 -9.17 12.78
C THR A 60 2.14 -9.73 14.14
N ALA A 61 0.83 -9.91 14.37
CA ALA A 61 0.32 -10.46 15.62
C ALA A 61 0.79 -11.92 15.86
N ILE A 62 0.77 -12.75 14.81
CA ILE A 62 1.27 -14.13 14.89
C ILE A 62 2.76 -14.16 15.24
N LEU A 63 3.57 -13.34 14.59
CA LEU A 63 5.00 -13.25 14.85
C LEU A 63 5.31 -12.73 16.27
N ALA A 64 4.51 -11.78 16.77
CA ALA A 64 4.59 -11.33 18.15
C ALA A 64 4.37 -12.48 19.16
N ILE A 65 3.33 -13.29 18.94
CA ILE A 65 3.03 -14.46 19.78
C ILE A 65 4.15 -15.49 19.70
N CYS A 66 4.70 -15.75 18.50
CA CYS A 66 5.86 -16.62 18.33
C CYS A 66 7.09 -16.10 19.11
N GLY A 67 7.33 -14.78 19.09
CA GLY A 67 8.40 -14.13 19.86
C GLY A 67 8.23 -14.32 21.37
N ILE A 68 7.01 -14.18 21.88
CA ILE A 68 6.67 -14.43 23.29
C ILE A 68 6.95 -15.91 23.65
N ALA A 69 6.42 -16.83 22.86
CA ALA A 69 6.57 -18.26 23.10
C ALA A 69 8.05 -18.69 23.06
N PHE A 70 8.80 -18.20 22.10
CA PHE A 70 10.23 -18.44 21.98
C PHE A 70 11.01 -17.92 23.21
N ALA A 71 10.79 -16.66 23.59
CA ALA A 71 11.51 -16.05 24.71
C ALA A 71 11.18 -16.72 26.04
N GLN A 72 9.90 -16.99 26.32
CA GLN A 72 9.49 -17.70 27.54
C GLN A 72 10.01 -19.14 27.56
N GLY A 73 9.93 -19.82 26.43
CA GLY A 73 10.46 -21.19 26.30
C GLY A 73 11.97 -21.25 26.55
N LEU A 74 12.71 -20.36 25.88
CA LEU A 74 14.17 -20.30 26.03
C LEU A 74 14.60 -19.96 27.47
N GLN A 75 13.99 -18.93 28.09
CA GLN A 75 14.33 -18.53 29.46
C GLN A 75 13.99 -19.61 30.48
N ASN A 76 12.82 -20.26 30.34
CA ASN A 76 12.46 -21.37 31.20
C ASN A 76 13.41 -22.56 31.00
N TYR A 77 13.73 -22.91 29.74
CA TYR A 77 14.68 -23.99 29.48
C TYR A 77 16.03 -23.74 30.14
N VAL A 78 16.63 -22.57 29.91
CA VAL A 78 17.96 -22.24 30.50
C VAL A 78 17.94 -22.17 32.01
N MET A 79 16.93 -21.54 32.62
CA MET A 79 16.90 -21.26 34.05
C MET A 79 16.40 -22.44 34.90
N VAL A 80 15.63 -23.36 34.33
CA VAL A 80 15.05 -24.50 35.05
C VAL A 80 15.81 -25.81 34.78
N TYR A 81 16.21 -26.05 33.53
CA TYR A 81 16.75 -27.34 33.12
C TYR A 81 18.25 -27.32 32.80
N ASP A 82 18.72 -26.36 32.00
CA ASP A 82 20.09 -26.35 31.50
C ASP A 82 21.09 -25.84 32.55
N TRP A 83 20.82 -24.68 33.16
CA TRP A 83 21.69 -24.07 34.16
C TRP A 83 20.90 -23.45 35.31
N PRO A 84 20.35 -24.27 36.21
CA PRO A 84 19.55 -23.79 37.34
C PRO A 84 20.40 -23.03 38.35
N MET A 85 20.39 -21.71 38.31
CA MET A 85 21.08 -20.84 39.25
C MET A 85 20.08 -20.09 40.15
N ASN A 86 20.22 -20.25 41.45
CA ASN A 86 19.40 -19.52 42.41
C ASN A 86 20.10 -18.23 42.85
N PHE A 87 19.59 -17.09 42.43
CA PHE A 87 20.07 -15.79 42.86
C PHE A 87 19.08 -15.18 43.86
N GLY A 88 19.52 -14.99 45.11
CA GLY A 88 18.73 -14.31 46.15
C GLY A 88 17.42 -14.99 46.52
N GLY A 89 17.33 -16.33 46.40
CA GLY A 89 16.12 -17.07 46.73
C GLY A 89 14.98 -17.00 45.69
N LYS A 90 15.27 -16.48 44.52
CA LYS A 90 14.30 -16.36 43.42
C LYS A 90 13.96 -17.73 42.83
N PRO A 91 12.67 -18.05 42.57
CA PRO A 91 12.29 -19.28 41.89
C PRO A 91 12.96 -19.43 40.53
N PHE A 92 13.34 -20.64 40.12
CA PHE A 92 13.92 -20.88 38.80
C PHE A 92 12.99 -20.47 37.65
N ALA A 93 11.70 -20.84 37.69
CA ALA A 93 10.66 -20.41 36.78
C ALA A 93 10.07 -19.06 37.24
N SER A 94 10.83 -17.99 37.15
CA SER A 94 10.41 -16.65 37.59
C SER A 94 9.89 -15.82 36.43
N TRP A 95 8.71 -16.17 35.93
CA TRP A 95 8.11 -15.50 34.76
C TRP A 95 8.01 -13.96 34.85
N PRO A 96 7.75 -13.32 36.04
CA PRO A 96 7.76 -11.86 36.14
C PRO A 96 9.11 -11.24 35.79
N ALA A 97 10.20 -11.93 36.11
CA ALA A 97 11.54 -11.48 35.77
C ALA A 97 11.91 -11.71 34.31
N PHE A 98 11.16 -12.57 33.61
CA PHE A 98 11.35 -12.85 32.19
C PHE A 98 10.61 -11.87 31.29
N VAL A 99 9.68 -11.07 31.84
CA VAL A 99 8.86 -10.13 31.08
C VAL A 99 9.67 -9.14 30.22
N PRO A 100 10.75 -8.50 30.71
CA PRO A 100 11.50 -7.55 29.89
C PRO A 100 12.07 -8.19 28.61
N ILE A 101 12.71 -9.35 28.73
CA ILE A 101 13.30 -10.06 27.57
C ILE A 101 12.21 -10.62 26.68
N THR A 102 11.10 -11.07 27.24
CA THR A 102 9.94 -11.54 26.47
C THR A 102 9.33 -10.43 25.65
N PHE A 103 9.19 -9.24 26.22
CA PHE A 103 8.71 -8.05 25.50
C PHE A 103 9.66 -7.67 24.35
N GLU A 104 10.96 -7.65 24.62
CA GLU A 104 11.96 -7.32 23.61
C GLU A 104 11.93 -8.33 22.44
N ALA A 105 11.89 -9.62 22.72
CA ALA A 105 11.78 -10.65 21.70
C ALA A 105 10.47 -10.56 20.90
N MET A 106 9.35 -10.28 21.58
CA MET A 106 8.06 -10.06 20.94
C MET A 106 8.15 -8.92 19.91
N VAL A 107 8.67 -7.77 20.32
CA VAL A 107 8.81 -6.59 19.44
C VAL A 107 9.79 -6.88 18.30
N PHE A 108 10.91 -7.52 18.57
CA PHE A 108 11.91 -7.86 17.57
C PHE A 108 11.33 -8.76 16.47
N TRP A 109 10.65 -9.85 16.83
CA TRP A 109 10.02 -10.76 15.87
C TRP A 109 8.91 -10.09 15.08
N ALA A 110 8.07 -9.29 15.75
CA ALA A 110 7.00 -8.55 15.11
C ALA A 110 7.53 -7.52 14.12
N ALA A 111 8.50 -6.70 14.52
CA ALA A 111 9.04 -5.62 13.68
C ALA A 111 9.79 -6.16 12.46
N LEU A 112 10.75 -7.08 12.71
CA LEU A 112 11.57 -7.64 11.62
C LEU A 112 10.72 -8.45 10.64
N GLY A 113 9.83 -9.29 11.15
CA GLY A 113 8.94 -10.09 10.31
C GLY A 113 7.95 -9.24 9.52
N SER A 114 7.37 -8.19 10.12
CA SER A 114 6.48 -7.27 9.42
C SER A 114 7.20 -6.54 8.29
N ALA A 115 8.44 -6.10 8.51
CA ALA A 115 9.25 -5.46 7.49
C ALA A 115 9.48 -6.38 6.29
N PHE A 116 9.85 -7.64 6.54
CA PHE A 116 10.02 -8.64 5.49
C PHE A 116 8.73 -8.89 4.70
N VAL A 117 7.62 -9.08 5.42
CA VAL A 117 6.32 -9.32 4.79
C VAL A 117 5.87 -8.11 3.97
N ALA A 118 6.05 -6.89 4.47
CA ALA A 118 5.70 -5.67 3.75
C ALA A 118 6.51 -5.52 2.44
N ILE A 119 7.82 -5.83 2.47
CA ILE A 119 8.66 -5.81 1.27
C ILE A 119 8.20 -6.84 0.23
N ILE A 120 7.84 -8.05 0.69
CA ILE A 120 7.39 -9.13 -0.22
C ILE A 120 6.01 -8.80 -0.79
N ALA A 121 5.07 -8.35 0.06
CA ALA A 121 3.72 -7.98 -0.35
C ALA A 121 3.74 -6.79 -1.33
N GLY A 122 4.52 -5.75 -1.04
CA GLY A 122 4.63 -4.57 -1.89
C GLY A 122 5.22 -4.84 -3.28
N LYS A 123 5.94 -5.96 -3.48
CA LYS A 123 6.44 -6.36 -4.80
C LYS A 123 5.40 -7.08 -5.65
N LYS A 124 4.41 -7.72 -5.02
CA LYS A 124 3.49 -8.63 -5.70
C LYS A 124 2.33 -7.91 -6.40
N ASP A 125 1.80 -6.87 -5.77
CA ASP A 125 0.55 -6.24 -6.19
C ASP A 125 0.75 -4.75 -6.57
N THR A 126 1.93 -4.41 -7.09
CA THR A 126 2.21 -3.03 -7.47
C THR A 126 1.56 -2.70 -8.80
N ILE A 127 0.56 -1.82 -8.78
CA ILE A 127 0.04 -1.17 -9.99
C ILE A 127 1.16 -0.27 -10.55
N PRO A 128 1.50 -0.40 -11.85
CA PRO A 128 2.49 0.47 -12.46
C PRO A 128 2.06 1.94 -12.32
N GLN A 129 2.89 2.75 -11.68
CA GLN A 129 2.63 4.16 -11.43
C GLN A 129 2.86 5.01 -12.67
N PRO A 130 2.15 6.14 -12.83
CA PRO A 130 2.41 7.06 -13.92
C PRO A 130 3.85 7.60 -13.85
N PRO A 131 4.48 7.91 -14.97
CA PRO A 131 5.83 8.47 -15.00
C PRO A 131 5.81 9.93 -14.53
N THR A 132 5.65 10.16 -13.23
CA THR A 132 5.50 11.50 -12.62
C THR A 132 6.67 12.45 -12.90
N MET A 133 7.84 11.92 -13.24
CA MET A 133 9.00 12.71 -13.67
C MET A 133 8.85 13.28 -15.10
N LEU A 134 8.00 12.67 -15.93
CA LEU A 134 7.81 13.05 -17.32
C LEU A 134 6.48 13.78 -17.57
N VAL A 135 5.53 13.60 -16.65
CA VAL A 135 4.20 14.23 -16.73
C VAL A 135 3.97 15.01 -15.44
N ASN A 136 3.82 16.32 -15.56
CA ASN A 136 3.43 17.16 -14.42
C ASN A 136 1.96 16.89 -14.09
N THR A 137 1.74 16.01 -13.11
CA THR A 137 0.39 15.62 -12.71
C THR A 137 -0.33 16.67 -11.85
N GLY A 138 0.42 17.59 -11.21
CA GLY A 138 -0.12 18.50 -10.19
C GLY A 138 -0.59 17.80 -8.90
N ALA A 139 -0.47 16.48 -8.83
CA ALA A 139 -0.99 15.65 -7.72
C ALA A 139 -0.34 15.93 -6.36
N THR A 140 0.79 16.62 -6.33
CA THR A 140 1.48 17.01 -5.09
C THR A 140 1.14 18.43 -4.64
N VAL A 141 0.36 19.17 -5.41
CA VAL A 141 0.07 20.59 -5.16
C VAL A 141 -1.42 20.80 -4.87
N ASP A 142 -2.28 20.59 -5.86
CA ASP A 142 -3.68 21.00 -5.81
C ASP A 142 -4.65 20.09 -6.57
N LYS A 143 -4.15 19.03 -7.23
CA LYS A 143 -4.97 18.17 -8.06
C LYS A 143 -5.11 16.75 -7.53
N PHE A 144 -6.29 16.20 -7.69
CA PHE A 144 -6.57 14.79 -7.47
C PHE A 144 -6.53 14.09 -8.82
N VAL A 145 -5.69 13.11 -8.97
CA VAL A 145 -5.39 12.52 -10.28
C VAL A 145 -5.74 11.05 -10.28
N LEU A 146 -6.71 10.69 -11.11
CA LEU A 146 -7.00 9.29 -11.45
C LEU A 146 -5.97 8.80 -12.46
N TRP A 147 -5.36 7.68 -12.18
CA TRP A 147 -4.50 6.94 -13.11
C TRP A 147 -5.13 5.61 -13.49
N ILE A 148 -5.35 5.35 -14.78
CA ILE A 148 -5.71 4.04 -15.31
C ILE A 148 -4.53 3.53 -16.13
N SER A 149 -3.94 2.41 -15.69
CA SER A 149 -2.78 1.82 -16.36
C SER A 149 -3.17 1.00 -17.59
N ALA A 150 -2.34 1.06 -18.64
CA ALA A 150 -2.49 0.22 -19.82
C ALA A 150 -2.28 -1.28 -19.56
N THR A 151 -1.85 -1.66 -18.34
CA THR A 151 -1.76 -3.07 -17.93
C THR A 151 -3.10 -3.66 -17.51
N ASP A 152 -4.17 -2.85 -17.42
CA ASP A 152 -5.50 -3.33 -17.08
C ASP A 152 -6.02 -4.32 -18.16
N PRO A 153 -6.64 -5.44 -17.79
CA PRO A 153 -7.23 -6.40 -18.74
C PRO A 153 -8.28 -5.80 -19.68
N LYS A 154 -8.94 -4.72 -19.25
CA LYS A 154 -9.94 -3.97 -20.02
C LYS A 154 -9.35 -2.86 -20.89
N TRP A 155 -8.05 -2.77 -20.94
CA TRP A 155 -7.41 -1.62 -21.58
C TRP A 155 -7.78 -1.45 -23.06
N ASN A 156 -8.41 -0.34 -23.35
CA ASN A 156 -8.56 0.23 -24.68
C ASN A 156 -8.38 1.76 -24.55
N ALA A 157 -7.40 2.33 -25.21
CA ALA A 157 -7.04 3.74 -25.04
C ALA A 157 -8.21 4.71 -25.30
N ALA A 158 -8.98 4.49 -26.37
CA ALA A 158 -10.11 5.35 -26.73
C ALA A 158 -11.29 5.20 -25.75
N GLU A 159 -11.57 3.98 -25.30
CA GLU A 159 -12.61 3.71 -24.31
C GLU A 159 -12.23 4.26 -22.94
N ALA A 160 -10.99 4.08 -22.50
CA ALA A 160 -10.48 4.60 -21.25
C ALA A 160 -10.54 6.14 -21.22
N GLU A 161 -10.11 6.80 -22.27
CA GLU A 161 -10.20 8.26 -22.38
C GLU A 161 -11.65 8.75 -22.33
N THR A 162 -12.54 8.15 -23.12
CA THR A 162 -13.96 8.49 -23.12
C THR A 162 -14.60 8.26 -21.75
N PHE A 163 -14.25 7.16 -21.11
CA PHE A 163 -14.73 6.83 -19.78
C PHE A 163 -14.28 7.85 -18.74
N VAL A 164 -12.98 8.20 -18.71
CA VAL A 164 -12.45 9.21 -17.76
C VAL A 164 -13.10 10.57 -17.98
N ARG A 165 -13.33 10.98 -19.24
CA ARG A 165 -14.09 12.21 -19.55
C ARG A 165 -15.53 12.15 -19.02
N SER A 166 -16.18 10.99 -19.10
CA SER A 166 -17.55 10.82 -18.58
C SER A 166 -17.66 10.89 -17.06
N LEU A 167 -16.55 10.74 -16.33
CA LEU A 167 -16.51 10.86 -14.86
C LEU A 167 -16.59 12.31 -14.38
N GLY A 168 -16.47 13.30 -15.30
CA GLY A 168 -16.43 14.72 -14.96
C GLY A 168 -15.02 15.22 -14.68
N ALA A 169 -13.99 14.57 -15.23
CA ALA A 169 -12.62 15.05 -15.10
C ALA A 169 -12.43 16.40 -15.80
N ASP A 170 -11.83 17.38 -15.12
CA ASP A 170 -11.52 18.71 -15.66
C ASP A 170 -10.47 18.69 -16.77
N GLY A 171 -9.63 17.66 -16.78
CA GLY A 171 -8.63 17.43 -17.82
C GLY A 171 -8.32 15.95 -17.95
N VAL A 172 -8.12 15.48 -19.19
CA VAL A 172 -7.72 14.10 -19.47
C VAL A 172 -6.45 14.10 -20.31
N THR A 173 -5.44 13.39 -19.85
CA THR A 173 -4.14 13.27 -20.53
C THR A 173 -3.85 11.81 -20.83
N VAL A 174 -3.68 11.48 -22.10
CA VAL A 174 -3.19 10.14 -22.49
C VAL A 174 -1.67 10.15 -22.43
N VAL A 175 -1.11 9.25 -21.66
CA VAL A 175 0.34 9.10 -21.50
C VAL A 175 0.83 7.91 -22.30
N ASP A 176 1.74 8.18 -23.24
CA ASP A 176 2.49 7.16 -23.97
C ASP A 176 3.97 7.55 -24.00
N VAL A 177 4.77 6.98 -23.13
CA VAL A 177 6.20 7.33 -22.97
C VAL A 177 7.09 6.58 -23.97
N THR A 178 6.57 5.61 -24.70
CA THR A 178 7.36 4.90 -25.74
C THR A 178 7.79 5.86 -26.87
N GLU A 179 7.09 6.99 -27.03
CA GLU A 179 7.41 7.99 -28.06
C GLU A 179 7.99 9.30 -27.51
N GLY A 180 8.24 9.40 -26.22
CA GLY A 180 8.78 10.62 -25.57
C GLY A 180 7.85 11.84 -25.66
N ARG A 181 6.56 11.65 -25.89
CA ARG A 181 5.54 12.71 -25.97
C ARG A 181 4.35 12.39 -25.07
N ALA A 182 4.09 13.27 -24.11
CA ALA A 182 2.77 13.37 -23.52
C ALA A 182 1.90 14.19 -24.49
N HIS A 183 0.87 13.60 -25.06
CA HIS A 183 -0.15 14.36 -25.77
C HIS A 183 -1.12 14.95 -24.75
N GLU A 184 -0.92 16.21 -24.40
CA GLU A 184 -1.95 17.01 -23.72
C GLU A 184 -3.07 17.29 -24.72
N GLY A 185 -4.16 16.56 -24.61
CA GLY A 185 -5.43 16.90 -25.26
C GLY A 185 -6.08 18.07 -24.55
N GLY A 186 -5.43 19.22 -24.54
CA GLY A 186 -5.98 20.46 -24.03
C GLY A 186 -6.87 21.12 -25.07
N THR A 187 -8.17 21.09 -24.86
CA THR A 187 -9.06 22.11 -25.36
C THR A 187 -9.15 23.23 -24.33
N HIS A 188 -8.30 24.24 -24.51
CA HIS A 188 -8.61 25.55 -23.96
C HIS A 188 -9.74 26.12 -24.82
N ALA A 189 -10.93 26.27 -24.30
CA ALA A 189 -11.97 27.15 -24.73
C ALA A 189 -12.60 27.84 -23.53
#